data_42e3e0cade847edab8bbffde7cc00078
#
_entry.id   42e3e0cade847edab8bbffde7cc00078
#
_cell.length_a   1.000
_cell.length_b   1.000
_cell.length_c   1.000
_cell.angle_alpha   90.00
_cell.angle_beta   90.00
_cell.angle_gamma   90.00
#
_symmetry.space_group_name_H-M   'P 1'
#
loop_
_entity.id
_entity.type
_entity.pdbx_description
1 polymer ?
#
loop_
_entity_poly.entity_id
_entity_poly.type
_entity_poly.pdbx_seq_one_letter_code
_entity_poly.pdbx_strand_id
1 'polypeptide(L)' 'MSDTPRPPRLKERLEALCAEMVEKGILFTEAMEQFERCFISEVMRRNNGHLQKTSAALGIHRNTLSKKVSLGKIPRKQR' A
#
# COMPACT_ATOMS: atom_id res chain seq x y z
N MET A 1 23.29 -18.85 -10.71
CA MET A 1 21.92 -18.49 -11.02
C MET A 1 21.02 -19.71 -10.97
N SER A 2 19.97 -19.59 -10.27
CA SER A 2 19.07 -20.70 -10.11
C SER A 2 18.16 -20.85 -11.33
N ASP A 3 17.96 -22.07 -11.75
CA ASP A 3 17.01 -22.37 -12.81
C ASP A 3 15.71 -22.89 -12.24
N THR A 4 15.60 -22.91 -10.94
CA THR A 4 14.40 -23.38 -10.30
C THR A 4 13.25 -22.42 -10.60
N PRO A 5 12.08 -22.93 -10.97
CA PRO A 5 10.93 -22.06 -11.14
C PRO A 5 10.63 -21.36 -9.83
N ARG A 6 10.31 -20.11 -9.93
CA ARG A 6 10.01 -19.34 -8.73
C ARG A 6 8.93 -18.32 -9.06
N PRO A 7 8.27 -17.80 -8.03
CA PRO A 7 7.25 -16.79 -8.27
C PRO A 7 7.85 -15.57 -8.94
N PRO A 8 7.04 -14.82 -9.66
CA PRO A 8 7.51 -13.57 -10.25
C PRO A 8 8.08 -12.66 -9.18
N ARG A 9 9.10 -11.92 -9.56
CA ARG A 9 9.69 -10.96 -8.64
C ARG A 9 8.71 -9.83 -8.37
N LEU A 10 8.94 -9.14 -7.26
CA LEU A 10 8.07 -8.05 -6.87
C LEU A 10 7.90 -7.05 -8.00
N LYS A 11 9.00 -6.69 -8.67
CA LYS A 11 8.92 -5.74 -9.76
C LYS A 11 8.02 -6.23 -10.88
N GLU A 12 8.13 -7.50 -11.21
CA GLU A 12 7.31 -8.08 -12.28
C GLU A 12 5.84 -8.10 -11.90
N ARG A 13 5.57 -8.38 -10.66
CA ARG A 13 4.19 -8.39 -10.18
C ARG A 13 3.61 -6.99 -10.20
N LEU A 14 4.40 -6.00 -9.82
CA LEU A 14 3.94 -4.62 -9.86
C LEU A 14 3.66 -4.20 -11.28
N GLU A 15 4.55 -4.56 -12.20
CA GLU A 15 4.34 -4.21 -13.61
C GLU A 15 3.07 -4.85 -14.16
N ALA A 16 2.84 -6.10 -13.79
CA ALA A 16 1.63 -6.79 -14.24
C ALA A 16 0.38 -6.12 -13.70
N LEU A 17 0.42 -5.73 -12.45
CA LEU A 17 -0.71 -5.05 -11.84
C LEU A 17 -0.96 -3.71 -12.50
N CYS A 18 0.09 -2.96 -12.78
CA CYS A 18 -0.05 -1.69 -13.47
C CYS A 18 -0.67 -1.87 -14.83
N ALA A 19 -0.23 -2.89 -15.57
CA ALA A 19 -0.79 -3.17 -16.88
C ALA A 19 -2.28 -3.47 -16.78
N GLU A 20 -2.66 -4.25 -15.78
CA GLU A 20 -4.06 -4.59 -15.59
C GLU A 20 -4.88 -3.35 -15.27
N MET A 21 -4.36 -2.49 -14.40
CA MET A 21 -5.07 -1.27 -14.05
C MET A 21 -5.25 -0.36 -15.26
N VAL A 22 -4.22 -0.26 -16.07
CA VAL A 22 -4.30 0.55 -17.29
C VAL A 22 -5.36 -0.01 -18.24
N GLU A 23 -5.39 -1.32 -18.39
CA GLU A 23 -6.37 -1.95 -19.27
C GLU A 23 -7.80 -1.72 -18.79
N LYS A 24 -7.99 -1.65 -17.49
CA LYS A 24 -9.31 -1.42 -16.94
C LYS A 24 -9.69 0.05 -16.88
N GLY A 25 -8.83 0.92 -17.38
CA GLY A 25 -9.13 2.33 -17.45
C GLY A 25 -9.03 3.07 -16.13
N ILE A 26 -8.26 2.53 -15.20
CA ILE A 26 -8.08 3.20 -13.93
C ILE A 26 -7.15 4.37 -14.10
N LEU A 27 -7.60 5.56 -13.67
CA LEU A 27 -6.80 6.76 -13.82
C LEU A 27 -5.65 6.77 -12.82
N PHE A 28 -4.62 7.53 -13.18
CA PHE A 28 -3.42 7.58 -12.35
C PHE A 28 -3.72 7.93 -10.89
N THR A 29 -4.54 8.95 -10.68
CA THR A 29 -4.86 9.37 -9.32
C THR A 29 -5.56 8.26 -8.56
N GLU A 30 -6.48 7.58 -9.22
CA GLU A 30 -7.18 6.47 -8.59
C GLU A 30 -6.25 5.33 -8.24
N ALA A 31 -5.33 5.03 -9.15
CA ALA A 31 -4.36 3.96 -8.91
C ALA A 31 -3.49 4.28 -7.71
N MET A 32 -3.04 5.52 -7.63
CA MET A 32 -2.20 5.94 -6.51
C MET A 32 -2.95 5.87 -5.19
N GLU A 33 -4.22 6.27 -5.21
CA GLU A 33 -5.01 6.21 -3.98
C GLU A 33 -5.23 4.76 -3.53
N GLN A 34 -5.48 3.88 -4.47
CA GLN A 34 -5.66 2.48 -4.14
C GLN A 34 -4.39 1.86 -3.58
N PHE A 35 -3.27 2.18 -4.22
CA PHE A 35 -1.99 1.67 -3.76
C PHE A 35 -1.69 2.19 -2.36
N GLU A 36 -1.86 3.48 -2.16
CA GLU A 36 -1.56 4.09 -0.88
C GLU A 36 -2.41 3.50 0.23
N ARG A 37 -3.69 3.35 -0.02
CA ARG A 37 -4.59 2.77 0.97
C ARG A 37 -4.18 1.35 1.32
N CYS A 38 -3.91 0.57 0.30
CA CYS A 38 -3.54 -0.83 0.50
C CYS A 38 -2.23 -0.95 1.26
N PHE A 39 -1.24 -0.16 0.85
CA PHE A 39 0.07 -0.22 1.46
C PHE A 39 0.02 0.21 2.93
N ILE A 40 -0.61 1.33 3.19
CA ILE A 40 -0.68 1.84 4.55
C ILE A 40 -1.51 0.93 5.43
N SER A 41 -2.61 0.41 4.90
CA SER A 41 -3.45 -0.51 5.66
C SER A 41 -2.68 -1.74 6.09
N GLU A 42 -1.84 -2.26 5.20
CA GLU A 42 -1.06 -3.44 5.54
C GLU A 42 -0.09 -3.17 6.68
N VAL A 43 0.62 -2.03 6.61
CA VAL A 43 1.55 -1.68 7.66
C VAL A 43 0.82 -1.39 8.96
N MET A 44 -0.32 -0.70 8.84
CA MET A 44 -1.13 -0.39 10.03
C MET A 44 -1.58 -1.68 10.72
N ARG A 45 -2.04 -2.64 9.93
CA ARG A 45 -2.49 -3.92 10.47
C ARG A 45 -1.36 -4.62 11.20
N ARG A 46 -0.16 -4.58 10.64
CA ARG A 46 0.98 -5.24 11.26
C ARG A 46 1.42 -4.56 12.54
N ASN A 47 1.01 -3.31 12.72
CA ASN A 47 1.34 -2.56 13.93
C ASN A 47 0.12 -2.38 14.82
N ASN A 48 -0.90 -3.18 14.61
CA ASN A 48 -2.09 -3.20 15.47
C ASN A 48 -2.76 -1.84 15.57
N GLY A 49 -2.71 -1.07 14.51
CA GLY A 49 -3.35 0.23 14.49
C GLY A 49 -2.59 1.32 15.21
N HIS A 50 -1.36 1.05 15.58
CA HIS A 50 -0.54 2.01 16.32
C HIS A 50 0.04 3.05 15.38
N LEU A 51 -0.46 4.27 15.47
CA LEU A 51 -0.10 5.30 14.49
C LEU A 51 1.38 5.62 14.45
N GLN A 52 1.99 5.78 15.60
CA GLN A 52 3.39 6.17 15.63
C GLN A 52 4.30 5.08 15.05
N LYS A 53 4.04 3.85 15.42
CA LYS A 53 4.84 2.74 14.89
C LYS A 53 4.61 2.59 13.40
N THR A 54 3.37 2.78 12.96
CA THR A 54 3.04 2.66 11.55
C THR A 54 3.76 3.75 10.74
N SER A 55 3.74 4.98 11.23
CA SER A 55 4.40 6.07 10.50
C SER A 55 5.90 5.84 10.42
N ALA A 56 6.49 5.33 11.49
CA ALA A 56 7.91 5.02 11.47
C ALA A 56 8.23 3.95 10.45
N ALA A 57 7.41 2.90 10.41
CA ALA A 57 7.61 1.82 9.47
C ALA A 57 7.42 2.27 8.03
N LEU A 58 6.50 3.22 7.82
CA LEU A 58 6.24 3.75 6.49
C LEU A 58 7.27 4.79 6.05
N GLY A 59 7.98 5.38 7.00
CA GLY A 59 8.92 6.43 6.67
C GLY A 59 8.26 7.76 6.41
N ILE A 60 7.08 7.98 6.96
CA ILE A 60 6.39 9.27 6.82
C ILE A 60 6.12 9.86 8.18
N HIS A 61 5.84 11.14 8.19
CA HIS A 61 5.58 11.84 9.44
C HIS A 61 4.23 11.39 10.02
N ARG A 62 4.16 11.31 11.33
CA ARG A 62 2.95 10.89 12.00
C ARG A 62 1.75 11.76 11.64
N ASN A 63 1.98 13.06 11.50
CA ASN A 63 0.90 13.97 11.14
C ASN A 63 0.34 13.66 9.75
N THR A 64 1.22 13.30 8.83
CA THR A 64 0.78 12.94 7.49
C THR A 64 -0.09 11.70 7.54
N LEU A 65 0.34 10.70 8.30
CA LEU A 65 -0.45 9.48 8.42
C LEU A 65 -1.78 9.76 9.10
N SER A 66 -1.74 10.53 10.18
CA SER A 66 -2.96 10.84 10.92
C SER A 66 -3.97 11.56 10.05
N LYS A 67 -3.51 12.45 9.18
CA LYS A 67 -4.38 13.16 8.28
C LYS A 67 -5.07 12.21 7.31
N LYS A 68 -4.32 11.27 6.77
CA LYS A 68 -4.88 10.30 5.84
C LYS A 68 -5.92 9.41 6.52
N VAL A 69 -5.68 9.04 7.76
CA VAL A 69 -6.63 8.25 8.52
C VAL A 69 -7.89 9.07 8.82
N SER A 70 -7.71 10.32 9.21
CA SER A 70 -8.84 11.19 9.54
C SER A 70 -9.77 11.40 8.37
N LEU A 71 -9.22 11.40 7.15
CA LEU A 71 -10.03 11.58 5.97
C LEU A 71 -10.83 10.33 5.61
N GLY A 72 -10.69 9.28 6.40
CA GLY A 72 -11.45 8.06 6.17
C GLY A 72 -10.92 7.21 5.05
N LYS A 73 -9.76 7.51 4.53
CA LYS A 73 -9.20 6.74 3.42
C LYS A 73 -8.54 5.45 3.89
N ILE A 74 -8.09 5.43 5.13
CA ILE A 74 -7.36 4.29 5.67
C ILE A 74 -8.01 3.87 6.97
N PRO A 75 -8.39 2.61 7.11
CA PRO A 75 -8.93 2.16 8.40
C PRO A 75 -7.82 2.20 9.44
N ARG A 76 -8.13 2.82 10.55
CA ARG A 76 -7.17 2.94 11.61
C ARG A 76 -6.95 1.62 12.32
N LYS A 77 -7.98 0.82 12.40
CA LYS A 77 -7.91 -0.40 13.17
C LYS A 77 -8.54 -1.53 12.40
N GLN A 78 -7.84 -2.65 12.36
CA GLN A 78 -8.34 -3.83 11.70
C GLN A 78 -8.98 -4.77 12.69
N ARG A 79 -9.99 -5.44 12.21
CA ARG A 79 -10.68 -6.41 13.04
C ARG A 79 -10.59 -7.77 12.44
#